data_477fc314ffb052d03b9ea0ace463519a
#
_entry.id   477fc314ffb052d03b9ea0ace463519a
#
_cell.length_a   1.000
_cell.length_b   1.000
_cell.length_c   1.000
_cell.angle_alpha   90.00
_cell.angle_beta   90.00
_cell.angle_gamma   90.00
#
_symmetry.space_group_name_H-M   'P 1'
#
loop_
_entity.id
_entity.type
_entity.pdbx_description
1 polymer ?
#
loop_
_entity_poly.entity_id
_entity_poly.type
_entity_poly.pdbx_seq_one_letter_code
_entity_poly.pdbx_strand_id
1 'polypeptide(L)'
;MAGLDTNVLVRWLVDDDAGQSRRIAEMLESAARRDETLFVPLTVMLELEWVLRSRYAFAKPDILLALNALLETRELEFQTEPAVERALHAYRQGTADFADCVHAAACWVEGKAPMLTLDAKAAKLADAKLLAA
;
A
#
# COMPACT_ATOMS: atom_id res chain seq x y z
N MET A 1 -13.55 4.37 15.85
CA MET A 1 -12.54 4.27 14.79
C MET A 1 -12.54 2.86 14.22
N ALA A 2 -12.60 2.72 12.92
CA ALA A 2 -12.72 1.42 12.27
C ALA A 2 -11.56 1.17 11.31
N GLY A 3 -11.33 -0.10 11.00
CA GLY A 3 -10.38 -0.52 9.98
C GLY A 3 -11.08 -0.79 8.66
N LEU A 4 -10.36 -0.65 7.59
CA LEU A 4 -10.86 -0.86 6.23
C LEU A 4 -10.23 -2.11 5.62
N ASP A 5 -11.02 -2.90 4.92
CA ASP A 5 -10.46 -3.99 4.14
C ASP A 5 -10.17 -3.55 2.71
N THR A 6 -9.57 -4.45 1.96
CA THR A 6 -9.12 -4.17 0.59
C THR A 6 -10.26 -3.75 -0.33
N ASN A 7 -11.40 -4.41 -0.24
CA ASN A 7 -12.52 -4.13 -1.15
C ASN A 7 -13.08 -2.73 -1.01
N VAL A 8 -13.06 -2.18 0.21
CA VAL A 8 -13.48 -0.79 0.44
C VAL A 8 -12.60 0.16 -0.35
N LEU A 9 -11.28 -0.02 -0.26
CA LEU A 9 -10.32 0.83 -0.97
C LEU A 9 -10.39 0.62 -2.50
N VAL A 10 -10.57 -0.62 -2.95
CA VAL A 10 -10.75 -0.91 -4.37
C VAL A 10 -11.97 -0.16 -4.93
N ARG A 11 -13.10 -0.23 -4.23
CA ARG A 11 -14.31 0.48 -4.68
C ARG A 11 -14.12 1.98 -4.71
N TRP A 12 -13.40 2.51 -3.74
CA TRP A 12 -13.09 3.93 -3.70
C TRP A 12 -12.24 4.36 -4.89
N LEU A 13 -11.20 3.57 -5.20
CA LEU A 13 -10.25 3.90 -6.26
C LEU A 13 -10.79 3.65 -7.67
N VAL A 14 -11.51 2.53 -7.84
CA VAL A 14 -12.01 2.14 -9.16
C VAL A 14 -13.31 2.84 -9.53
N ASP A 15 -14.16 3.11 -8.53
CA ASP A 15 -15.40 3.87 -8.68
C ASP A 15 -16.32 3.30 -9.76
N ASP A 16 -16.44 1.97 -9.80
CA ASP A 16 -17.29 1.26 -10.77
C ASP A 16 -18.68 0.90 -10.25
N ASP A 17 -19.02 1.31 -9.02
CA ASP A 17 -20.31 1.10 -8.40
C ASP A 17 -20.71 2.38 -7.66
N ALA A 18 -21.62 3.14 -8.26
CA ALA A 18 -22.02 4.45 -7.73
C ALA A 18 -22.61 4.38 -6.31
N GLY A 19 -23.36 3.32 -6.00
CA GLY A 19 -23.93 3.17 -4.66
C GLY A 19 -22.90 2.91 -3.59
N GLN A 20 -21.95 2.03 -3.87
CA GLN A 20 -20.85 1.73 -2.94
C GLN A 20 -19.91 2.90 -2.79
N SER A 21 -19.57 3.56 -3.90
CA SER A 21 -18.69 4.73 -3.87
C SER A 21 -19.31 5.86 -3.03
N ARG A 22 -20.63 6.04 -3.12
CA ARG A 22 -21.33 7.05 -2.31
C ARG A 22 -21.22 6.71 -0.81
N ARG A 23 -21.43 5.44 -0.44
CA ARG A 23 -21.32 5.01 0.95
C ARG A 23 -19.92 5.26 1.51
N ILE A 24 -18.90 4.99 0.70
CA ILE A 24 -17.51 5.20 1.10
C ILE A 24 -17.25 6.70 1.27
N ALA A 25 -17.71 7.53 0.33
CA ALA A 25 -17.58 8.97 0.45
C ALA A 25 -18.25 9.51 1.71
N GLU A 26 -19.46 9.03 2.01
CA GLU A 26 -20.18 9.42 3.23
C GLU A 26 -19.45 8.99 4.49
N MET A 27 -18.85 7.80 4.48
CA MET A 27 -18.05 7.32 5.60
C MET A 27 -16.83 8.20 5.84
N LEU A 28 -16.13 8.60 4.77
CA LEU A 28 -14.96 9.48 4.88
C LEU A 28 -15.38 10.88 5.36
N GLU A 29 -16.48 11.41 4.87
CA GLU A 29 -17.00 12.69 5.31
C GLU A 29 -17.40 12.66 6.79
N SER A 30 -18.02 11.56 7.22
CA SER A 30 -18.39 11.37 8.62
C SER A 30 -17.17 11.33 9.52
N ALA A 31 -16.12 10.62 9.12
CA ALA A 31 -14.87 10.58 9.86
C ALA A 31 -14.25 11.98 9.97
N ALA A 32 -14.24 12.73 8.86
CA ALA A 32 -13.71 14.08 8.85
C ALA A 32 -14.47 15.01 9.83
N ARG A 33 -15.79 14.91 9.85
CA ARG A 33 -16.62 15.72 10.76
C ARG A 33 -16.38 15.41 12.21
N ARG A 34 -16.02 14.15 12.53
CA ARG A 34 -15.75 13.70 13.90
C ARG A 34 -14.29 13.84 14.28
N ASP A 35 -13.45 14.31 13.38
CA ASP A 35 -12.00 14.37 13.54
C ASP A 35 -11.44 12.97 13.89
N GLU A 36 -11.96 11.95 13.23
CA GLU A 36 -11.53 10.57 13.37
C GLU A 36 -10.83 10.08 12.11
N THR A 37 -10.01 9.04 12.24
CA THR A 37 -9.37 8.39 11.11
C THR A 37 -9.88 6.97 10.94
N LEU A 38 -9.70 6.43 9.73
CA LEU A 38 -10.01 5.06 9.38
C LEU A 38 -8.69 4.32 9.15
N PHE A 39 -8.55 3.16 9.79
CA PHE A 39 -7.29 2.43 9.82
C PHE A 39 -7.12 1.53 8.62
N VAL A 40 -5.95 1.58 7.99
CA VAL A 40 -5.60 0.72 6.86
C VAL A 40 -4.48 -0.22 7.28
N PRO A 41 -4.76 -1.52 7.42
CA PRO A 41 -3.73 -2.50 7.74
C PRO A 41 -2.65 -2.58 6.66
N LEU A 42 -1.43 -2.91 7.06
CA LEU A 42 -0.32 -3.07 6.12
C LEU A 42 -0.61 -4.18 5.09
N THR A 43 -1.24 -5.26 5.55
CA THR A 43 -1.64 -6.36 4.68
C THR A 43 -2.66 -5.94 3.62
N VAL A 44 -3.50 -4.96 3.94
CA VAL A 44 -4.45 -4.40 2.97
C VAL A 44 -3.72 -3.64 1.87
N MET A 45 -2.67 -2.90 2.20
CA MET A 45 -1.88 -2.21 1.18
C MET A 45 -1.21 -3.19 0.23
N LEU A 46 -0.71 -4.32 0.76
CA LEU A 46 -0.14 -5.40 -0.07
C LEU A 46 -1.17 -5.96 -1.05
N GLU A 47 -2.32 -6.34 -0.52
CA GLU A 47 -3.39 -6.93 -1.32
C GLU A 47 -3.94 -5.95 -2.34
N LEU A 48 -4.05 -4.69 -1.97
CA LEU A 48 -4.57 -3.64 -2.84
C LEU A 48 -3.74 -3.51 -4.13
N GLU A 49 -2.43 -3.45 -4.01
CA GLU A 49 -1.55 -3.38 -5.19
C GLU A 49 -1.78 -4.60 -6.08
N TRP A 50 -1.82 -5.78 -5.49
CA TRP A 50 -2.04 -7.02 -6.23
C TRP A 50 -3.38 -7.03 -6.96
N VAL A 51 -4.46 -6.59 -6.30
CA VAL A 51 -5.80 -6.54 -6.90
C VAL A 51 -5.85 -5.54 -8.06
N LEU A 52 -5.30 -4.34 -7.87
CA LEU A 52 -5.27 -3.33 -8.93
C LEU A 52 -4.50 -3.81 -10.15
N ARG A 53 -3.37 -4.47 -9.93
CA ARG A 53 -2.52 -4.98 -11.00
C ARG A 53 -3.13 -6.20 -11.69
N SER A 54 -3.61 -7.19 -10.92
CA SER A 54 -4.00 -8.48 -11.47
C SER A 54 -5.46 -8.57 -11.88
N ARG A 55 -6.36 -7.84 -11.21
CA ARG A 55 -7.80 -7.90 -11.53
C ARG A 55 -8.28 -6.72 -12.36
N TYR A 56 -7.67 -5.56 -12.19
CA TYR A 56 -8.07 -4.36 -12.91
C TYR A 56 -7.07 -3.93 -13.96
N ALA A 57 -5.99 -4.68 -14.11
CA ALA A 57 -4.95 -4.45 -15.12
C ALA A 57 -4.35 -3.04 -15.07
N PHE A 58 -4.26 -2.45 -13.88
CA PHE A 58 -3.58 -1.17 -13.71
C PHE A 58 -2.11 -1.30 -14.09
N ALA A 59 -1.61 -0.36 -14.86
CA ALA A 59 -0.17 -0.23 -15.09
C ALA A 59 0.49 0.34 -13.84
N LYS A 60 1.78 0.07 -13.66
CA LYS A 60 2.53 0.52 -12.50
C LYS A 60 2.39 2.03 -12.21
N PRO A 61 2.47 2.94 -13.21
CA PRO A 61 2.27 4.36 -12.94
C PRO A 61 0.91 4.67 -12.32
N ASP A 62 -0.14 3.97 -12.76
CA ASP A 62 -1.49 4.19 -12.24
C ASP A 62 -1.63 3.66 -10.82
N ILE A 63 -0.98 2.53 -10.53
CA ILE A 63 -0.93 1.98 -9.16
C ILE A 63 -0.24 2.97 -8.24
N LEU A 64 0.90 3.52 -8.65
CA LEU A 64 1.64 4.49 -7.86
C LEU A 64 0.80 5.74 -7.57
N LEU A 65 0.08 6.24 -8.57
CA LEU A 65 -0.82 7.38 -8.38
C LEU A 65 -1.92 7.06 -7.37
N ALA A 66 -2.53 5.87 -7.49
CA ALA A 66 -3.60 5.45 -6.59
C ALA A 66 -3.12 5.31 -5.15
N LEU A 67 -2.00 4.63 -4.93
CA LEU A 67 -1.48 4.41 -3.58
C LEU A 67 -1.00 5.72 -2.95
N ASN A 68 -0.38 6.60 -3.73
CA ASN A 68 0.01 7.93 -3.24
C ASN A 68 -1.21 8.78 -2.86
N ALA A 69 -2.28 8.70 -3.66
CA ALA A 69 -3.52 9.43 -3.35
C ALA A 69 -4.11 8.97 -2.02
N LEU A 70 -4.05 7.67 -1.74
CA LEU A 70 -4.49 7.15 -0.44
C LEU A 70 -3.64 7.69 0.70
N LEU A 71 -2.32 7.70 0.55
CA LEU A 71 -1.42 8.22 1.58
C LEU A 71 -1.64 9.70 1.85
N GLU A 72 -2.11 10.46 0.88
CA GLU A 72 -2.43 11.87 1.03
C GLU A 72 -3.85 12.11 1.59
N THR A 73 -4.64 11.06 1.75
CA THR A 73 -6.00 11.16 2.27
C THR A 73 -5.96 11.31 3.79
N ARG A 74 -6.33 12.49 4.27
CA ARG A 74 -6.22 12.86 5.68
C ARG A 74 -6.99 11.94 6.63
N GLU A 75 -8.13 11.42 6.18
CA GLU A 75 -9.02 10.57 6.97
C GLU A 75 -8.51 9.13 7.11
N LEU A 76 -7.43 8.77 6.44
CA LEU A 76 -6.85 7.43 6.51
C LEU A 76 -5.60 7.41 7.37
N GLU A 77 -5.52 6.42 8.25
CA GLU A 77 -4.34 6.15 9.08
C GLU A 77 -3.75 4.81 8.67
N PHE A 78 -2.49 4.79 8.29
CA PHE A 78 -1.85 3.59 7.76
C PHE A 78 -1.02 2.90 8.83
N GLN A 79 -1.19 1.59 8.95
CA GLN A 79 -0.33 0.78 9.81
C GLN A 79 1.10 0.86 9.29
N THR A 80 2.03 1.23 10.18
CA THR A 80 3.45 1.35 9.85
C THR A 80 3.67 2.21 8.59
N GLU A 81 3.09 3.43 8.60
CA GLU A 81 3.16 4.33 7.45
C GLU A 81 4.58 4.54 6.92
N PRO A 82 5.63 4.69 7.76
CA PRO A 82 7.00 4.80 7.24
C PRO A 82 7.42 3.64 6.35
N ALA A 83 6.96 2.43 6.63
CA ALA A 83 7.24 1.27 5.78
C ALA A 83 6.49 1.37 4.45
N VAL A 84 5.25 1.84 4.46
CA VAL A 84 4.47 2.03 3.23
C VAL A 84 5.13 3.08 2.33
N GLU A 85 5.53 4.20 2.89
CA GLU A 85 6.18 5.27 2.13
C GLU A 85 7.51 4.82 1.55
N ARG A 86 8.31 4.11 2.35
CA ARG A 86 9.60 3.59 1.88
C ARG A 86 9.41 2.53 0.79
N ALA A 87 8.41 1.67 0.95
CA ALA A 87 8.08 0.65 -0.06
C ALA A 87 7.64 1.28 -1.38
N LEU A 88 6.82 2.31 -1.34
CA LEU A 88 6.38 3.01 -2.55
C LEU A 88 7.55 3.68 -3.27
N HIS A 89 8.46 4.28 -2.51
CA HIS A 89 9.66 4.87 -3.10
C HIS A 89 10.50 3.80 -3.81
N ALA A 90 10.76 2.67 -3.15
CA ALA A 90 11.51 1.56 -3.72
C ALA A 90 10.80 0.97 -4.95
N TYR A 91 9.50 0.84 -4.89
CA TYR A 91 8.68 0.33 -5.99
C TYR A 91 8.77 1.24 -7.22
N ARG A 92 8.74 2.56 -7.00
CA ARG A 92 8.88 3.54 -8.08
C ARG A 92 10.25 3.48 -8.73
N GLN A 93 11.30 3.33 -7.94
CA GLN A 93 12.69 3.46 -8.40
C GLN A 93 13.24 2.18 -9.05
N GLY A 94 12.66 1.03 -8.80
CA GLY A 94 13.23 -0.24 -9.21
C GLY A 94 12.27 -1.17 -9.91
N THR A 95 12.67 -2.43 -10.01
CA THR A 95 11.91 -3.48 -10.70
C THR A 95 11.40 -4.58 -9.76
N ALA A 96 11.69 -4.48 -8.47
CA ALA A 96 11.22 -5.47 -7.50
C ALA A 96 9.69 -5.42 -7.37
N ASP A 97 9.11 -6.56 -7.04
CA ASP A 97 7.68 -6.63 -6.80
C ASP A 97 7.31 -5.82 -5.56
N PHE A 98 6.11 -5.25 -5.55
CA PHE A 98 5.68 -4.41 -4.43
C PHE A 98 5.73 -5.14 -3.09
N ALA A 99 5.34 -6.43 -3.08
CA ALA A 99 5.41 -7.23 -1.86
C ALA A 99 6.83 -7.26 -1.29
N ASP A 100 7.84 -7.45 -2.14
CA ASP A 100 9.24 -7.47 -1.70
C ASP A 100 9.68 -6.09 -1.20
N CYS A 101 9.21 -5.03 -1.84
CA CYS A 101 9.47 -3.67 -1.36
C CYS A 101 8.92 -3.45 0.04
N VAL A 102 7.71 -3.94 0.31
CA VAL A 102 7.07 -3.82 1.63
C VAL A 102 7.80 -4.67 2.66
N HIS A 103 8.16 -5.91 2.32
CA HIS A 103 8.89 -6.78 3.24
C HIS A 103 10.23 -6.15 3.65
N ALA A 104 10.98 -5.65 2.69
CA ALA A 104 12.27 -5.01 2.95
C ALA A 104 12.09 -3.73 3.78
N ALA A 105 11.08 -2.92 3.47
CA ALA A 105 10.79 -1.71 4.22
C ALA A 105 10.38 -2.02 5.66
N ALA A 106 9.60 -3.07 5.87
CA ALA A 106 9.20 -3.51 7.21
C ALA A 106 10.42 -3.92 8.04
N CYS A 107 11.37 -4.65 7.43
CA CYS A 107 12.62 -4.99 8.10
C CYS A 107 13.40 -3.73 8.49
N TRP A 108 13.47 -2.76 7.59
CA TRP A 108 14.19 -1.51 7.84
C TRP A 108 13.56 -0.73 9.01
N VAL A 109 12.23 -0.63 9.03
CA VAL A 109 11.51 0.08 10.10
C VAL A 109 11.79 -0.54 11.47
N GLU A 110 11.90 -1.87 11.52
CA GLU A 110 12.19 -2.59 12.76
C GLU A 110 13.67 -2.57 13.14
N GLY A 111 14.51 -1.91 12.35
CA GLY A 111 15.95 -1.88 12.59
C GLY A 111 16.65 -3.19 12.29
N LYS A 112 16.07 -3.99 11.39
CA LYS A 112 16.57 -5.34 11.06
C LYS A 112 16.85 -5.53 9.57
N ALA A 113 17.22 -4.46 8.90
CA ALA A 113 17.72 -4.55 7.53
C ALA A 113 19.17 -5.06 7.54
N PRO A 114 19.65 -5.72 6.47
CA PRO A 114 18.91 -6.02 5.26
C PRO A 114 18.00 -7.24 5.40
N MET A 115 16.93 -7.27 4.61
CA MET A 115 16.13 -8.47 4.43
C MET A 115 16.93 -9.47 3.60
N LEU A 116 17.08 -10.69 4.08
CA LEU A 116 17.75 -11.73 3.31
C LEU A 116 16.76 -12.36 2.34
N THR A 117 17.19 -12.55 1.10
CA THR A 117 16.33 -13.10 0.04
C THR A 117 17.10 -14.03 -0.87
N LEU A 118 16.39 -14.95 -1.49
CA LEU A 118 16.94 -15.81 -2.54
C LEU A 118 16.59 -15.29 -3.94
N ASP A 119 15.76 -14.26 -4.01
CA ASP A 119 15.31 -13.66 -5.27
C ASP A 119 16.29 -12.58 -5.70
N ALA A 120 16.95 -12.78 -6.85
CA ALA A 120 17.93 -11.84 -7.36
C ALA A 120 17.34 -10.46 -7.64
N LYS A 121 16.07 -10.39 -8.03
CA LYS A 121 15.38 -9.14 -8.32
C LYS A 121 15.11 -8.35 -7.03
N ALA A 122 14.63 -9.04 -5.99
CA ALA A 122 14.42 -8.43 -4.69
C ALA A 122 15.74 -7.98 -4.05
N ALA A 123 16.82 -8.71 -4.29
CA ALA A 123 18.14 -8.39 -3.74
C ALA A 123 18.70 -7.06 -4.24
N LYS A 124 18.14 -6.50 -5.31
CA LYS A 124 18.53 -5.17 -5.81
C LYS A 124 17.99 -4.03 -4.96
N LEU A 125 17.04 -4.30 -4.07
CA LEU A 125 16.54 -3.31 -3.14
C LEU A 125 17.63 -2.90 -2.16
N ALA A 126 17.64 -1.60 -1.79
CA ALA A 126 18.64 -1.07 -0.85
C ALA A 126 18.60 -1.79 0.50
N ASP A 127 17.42 -2.20 0.93
CA ASP A 127 17.22 -2.85 2.23
C ASP A 127 17.18 -4.37 2.14
N ALA A 128 17.66 -4.95 1.05
CA ALA A 128 17.70 -6.40 0.86
C ALA A 128 19.09 -6.87 0.46
N LYS A 129 19.35 -8.14 0.69
CA LYS A 129 20.63 -8.77 0.35
C LYS A 129 20.38 -10.20 -0.08
N LEU A 130 21.03 -10.60 -1.18
CA LEU A 130 20.95 -11.98 -1.64
C LEU A 130 21.64 -12.89 -0.62
N LEU A 131 20.94 -13.93 -0.21
CA LEU A 131 21.54 -14.95 0.63
C LEU A 131 22.52 -15.75 -0.22
N ALA A 132 23.78 -15.67 0.11
CA ALA A 132 24.84 -16.34 -0.63
C ALA A 132 24.71 -17.87 -0.49
N ALA A 133 24.94 -18.54 -1.62
CA ALA A 133 24.98 -20.00 -1.64
C ALA A 133 26.26 -20.50 -0.96
#